data_83bbbfb72438e90113af9efaf7e1b805
#
_entry.id   83bbbfb72438e90113af9efaf7e1b805
#
_cell.length_a   1.000
_cell.length_b   1.000
_cell.length_c   1.000
_cell.angle_alpha   90.00
_cell.angle_beta   90.00
_cell.angle_gamma   90.00
#
_symmetry.space_group_name_H-M   'P 1'
#
loop_
_entity.id
_entity.type
_entity.pdbx_description
1 polymer ?
#
loop_
_entity_poly.entity_id
_entity_poly.type
_entity_poly.pdbx_seq_one_letter_code
_entity_poly.pdbx_strand_id
1 'polypeptide(L)'
;MSRNLTKPLGQPVPREGRPETTAVVAFGANLGDREGTIRAAAERISRLPLVSDVRLSPLIETVALRLDGPDPDAPGYMNAAALVRTRLAPSILLGMLHAIEDEYGRERHERWGDRTLDLDLIAYGAETSDDERLQLPHPRAAE
;
A
#
# COMPACT_ATOMS: atom_id res chain seq x y z
N MET A 1 15.61 16.87 -31.70
CA MET A 1 15.93 16.63 -30.57
C MET A 1 15.87 16.49 -30.06
N SER A 2 15.72 16.45 -30.45
CA SER A 2 16.01 16.08 -29.32
C SER A 2 15.83 15.94 -28.85
N ARG A 3 15.86 15.68 -29.02
CA ARG A 3 15.95 15.34 -27.92
C ARG A 3 16.32 15.12 -27.40
N ASN A 4 16.36 15.40 -27.86
CA ASN A 4 16.91 15.23 -26.78
C ASN A 4 17.18 15.54 -26.41
N LEU A 5 17.33 15.43 -27.10
CA LEU A 5 17.78 15.69 -26.25
C LEU A 5 17.93 15.55 -25.82
N THR A 6 18.27 15.41 -26.29
CA THR A 6 18.67 15.31 -25.49
C THR A 6 18.20 14.89 -24.73
N LYS A 7 18.04 14.34 -24.18
CA LYS A 7 17.66 14.29 -23.11
C LYS A 7 18.28 14.77 -22.25
N PRO A 8 18.52 15.34 -22.21
CA PRO A 8 19.24 15.81 -21.30
C PRO A 8 18.76 15.98 -20.23
N LEU A 9 19.56 16.11 -19.78
CA LEU A 9 19.34 16.48 -18.88
C LEU A 9 18.21 16.59 -18.38
N GLY A 10 18.17 16.33 -17.40
CA GLY A 10 16.93 16.57 -16.90
C GLY A 10 15.84 16.34 -17.85
N GLN A 11 16.07 15.57 -18.71
CA GLN A 11 15.10 15.19 -19.68
C GLN A 11 13.95 14.51 -18.98
N PRO A 12 12.71 14.97 -19.18
CA PRO A 12 11.59 14.33 -18.52
C PRO A 12 11.41 12.90 -18.99
N VAL A 13 11.17 12.01 -18.04
CA VAL A 13 10.86 10.64 -18.37
C VAL A 13 9.46 10.61 -18.94
N PRO A 14 9.23 9.98 -20.08
CA PRO A 14 7.87 9.86 -20.59
C PRO A 14 6.97 9.19 -19.55
N ARG A 15 5.73 9.63 -19.47
CA ARG A 15 4.82 9.13 -18.44
C ARG A 15 4.69 7.62 -18.47
N GLU A 16 4.64 7.08 -19.68
CA GLU A 16 4.54 5.63 -19.86
C GLU A 16 5.91 4.97 -19.84
N GLY A 17 6.97 5.76 -19.69
CA GLY A 17 8.33 5.25 -19.80
C GLY A 17 8.98 4.83 -18.51
N ARG A 18 8.32 5.04 -17.37
CA ARG A 18 8.87 4.56 -16.12
C ARG A 18 8.84 3.03 -16.15
N PRO A 19 9.95 2.37 -15.82
CA PRO A 19 9.97 0.91 -15.91
C PRO A 19 8.99 0.28 -14.95
N GLU A 20 8.47 -0.86 -15.34
CA GLU A 20 7.60 -1.63 -14.47
C GLU A 20 8.44 -2.18 -13.33
N THR A 21 7.92 -2.06 -12.13
CA THR A 21 8.61 -2.43 -10.91
C THR A 21 7.64 -3.21 -10.02
N THR A 22 8.18 -4.02 -9.15
CA THR A 22 7.37 -4.74 -8.18
C THR A 22 7.40 -3.98 -6.87
N ALA A 23 6.22 -3.58 -6.39
CA ALA A 23 6.06 -2.96 -5.09
C ALA A 23 5.48 -3.99 -4.14
N VAL A 24 5.76 -3.83 -2.86
CA VAL A 24 5.18 -4.67 -1.81
C VAL A 24 4.26 -3.80 -0.99
N VAL A 25 2.99 -4.21 -0.89
CA VAL A 25 1.97 -3.47 -0.14
C VAL A 25 1.47 -4.39 0.96
N ALA A 26 1.46 -3.88 2.20
CA ALA A 26 0.91 -4.62 3.32
C ALA A 26 -0.52 -4.16 3.57
N PHE A 27 -1.37 -5.10 3.94
CA PHE A 27 -2.77 -4.86 4.20
C PHE A 27 -3.07 -5.27 5.65
N GLY A 28 -3.88 -4.50 6.34
CA GLY A 28 -4.40 -4.87 7.64
C GLY A 28 -5.83 -4.42 7.78
N ALA A 29 -6.68 -5.28 8.35
CA ALA A 29 -8.07 -4.94 8.60
C ALA A 29 -8.49 -5.52 9.93
N ASN A 30 -9.19 -4.74 10.75
CA ASN A 30 -9.55 -5.19 12.08
C ASN A 30 -11.04 -5.07 12.42
N LEU A 31 -11.84 -4.55 11.50
CA LEU A 31 -13.27 -4.37 11.77
C LEU A 31 -14.10 -4.96 10.64
N GLY A 32 -15.28 -5.43 11.01
CA GLY A 32 -16.25 -5.92 10.05
C GLY A 32 -15.75 -7.16 9.30
N ASP A 33 -16.07 -7.21 8.03
CA ASP A 33 -15.65 -8.30 7.16
C ASP A 33 -14.23 -8.06 6.72
N ARG A 34 -13.29 -8.45 7.58
CA ARG A 34 -11.87 -8.16 7.38
C ARG A 34 -11.33 -8.78 6.11
N GLU A 35 -11.68 -10.01 5.84
CA GLU A 35 -11.22 -10.68 4.64
C GLU A 35 -11.78 -10.01 3.39
N GLY A 36 -13.08 -9.72 3.39
CA GLY A 36 -13.71 -9.05 2.26
C GLY A 36 -13.11 -7.69 2.01
N THR A 37 -12.79 -6.95 3.08
CA THR A 37 -12.18 -5.64 2.96
C THR A 37 -10.81 -5.73 2.28
N ILE A 38 -9.98 -6.68 2.71
CA ILE A 38 -8.65 -6.83 2.12
C ILE A 38 -8.76 -7.23 0.64
N ARG A 39 -9.64 -8.17 0.33
CA ARG A 39 -9.78 -8.61 -1.06
C ARG A 39 -10.32 -7.50 -1.94
N ALA A 40 -11.27 -6.71 -1.43
CA ALA A 40 -11.80 -5.57 -2.17
C ALA A 40 -10.74 -4.51 -2.38
N ALA A 41 -9.90 -4.26 -1.38
CA ALA A 41 -8.81 -3.30 -1.54
C ALA A 41 -7.80 -3.77 -2.58
N ALA A 42 -7.46 -5.06 -2.59
CA ALA A 42 -6.55 -5.59 -3.61
C ALA A 42 -7.16 -5.43 -5.01
N GLU A 43 -8.45 -5.65 -5.13
CA GLU A 43 -9.15 -5.44 -6.40
C GLU A 43 -9.08 -3.99 -6.83
N ARG A 44 -9.28 -3.06 -5.88
CA ARG A 44 -9.18 -1.64 -6.17
C ARG A 44 -7.78 -1.27 -6.66
N ILE A 45 -6.75 -1.82 -6.03
CA ILE A 45 -5.37 -1.55 -6.45
C ILE A 45 -5.14 -2.09 -7.87
N SER A 46 -5.70 -3.25 -8.17
CA SER A 46 -5.50 -3.85 -9.50
C SER A 46 -6.11 -3.00 -10.61
N ARG A 47 -7.02 -2.11 -10.27
CA ARG A 47 -7.69 -1.25 -11.26
C ARG A 47 -7.06 0.13 -11.34
N LEU A 48 -6.03 0.41 -10.56
CA LEU A 48 -5.35 1.70 -10.66
C LEU A 48 -4.63 1.81 -12.00
N PRO A 49 -4.52 3.04 -12.55
CA PRO A 49 -3.76 3.20 -13.79
C PRO A 49 -2.32 2.76 -13.59
N LEU A 50 -1.74 2.19 -14.62
CA LEU A 50 -0.34 1.76 -14.66
C LEU A 50 -0.02 0.64 -13.66
N VAL A 51 -1.03 -0.04 -13.15
CA VAL A 51 -0.86 -1.28 -12.39
C VAL A 51 -1.24 -2.42 -13.32
N SER A 52 -0.32 -3.37 -13.50
CA SER A 52 -0.53 -4.46 -14.44
C SER A 52 -0.88 -5.78 -13.77
N ASP A 53 -0.52 -5.94 -12.50
CA ASP A 53 -0.77 -7.21 -11.80
C ASP A 53 -0.72 -6.99 -10.30
N VAL A 54 -1.57 -7.71 -9.57
CA VAL A 54 -1.59 -7.71 -8.12
C VAL A 54 -1.72 -9.16 -7.67
N ARG A 55 -0.75 -9.59 -6.85
CA ARG A 55 -0.76 -10.95 -6.30
C ARG A 55 -0.85 -10.87 -4.80
N LEU A 56 -2.00 -11.26 -4.28
CA LEU A 56 -2.28 -11.18 -2.85
C LEU A 56 -1.86 -12.47 -2.17
N SER A 57 -1.17 -12.34 -1.04
CA SER A 57 -0.77 -13.48 -0.23
C SER A 57 -1.98 -14.10 0.47
N PRO A 58 -1.83 -15.30 1.03
CA PRO A 58 -2.82 -15.78 1.97
C PRO A 58 -3.02 -14.80 3.12
N LEU A 59 -4.21 -14.77 3.65
CA LEU A 59 -4.54 -13.89 4.76
C LEU A 59 -4.22 -14.57 6.07
N ILE A 60 -3.65 -13.82 7.01
CA ILE A 60 -3.23 -14.34 8.31
C ILE A 60 -3.84 -13.48 9.40
N GLU A 61 -4.45 -14.12 10.37
CA GLU A 61 -5.03 -13.41 11.50
C GLU A 61 -4.00 -13.30 12.61
N THR A 62 -3.90 -12.10 13.22
CA THR A 62 -3.06 -11.87 14.37
C THR A 62 -3.91 -11.33 15.50
N VAL A 63 -3.47 -11.62 16.74
CA VAL A 63 -4.18 -11.18 17.93
C VAL A 63 -3.86 -9.73 18.20
N ALA A 64 -4.86 -8.96 18.63
CA ALA A 64 -4.60 -7.60 19.08
C ALA A 64 -3.77 -7.63 20.36
N LEU A 65 -2.85 -6.68 20.49
CA LEU A 65 -1.95 -6.58 21.63
C LEU A 65 -2.23 -5.32 22.40
N ARG A 66 -2.02 -5.41 23.72
CA ARG A 66 -2.05 -4.26 24.60
C ARG A 66 -0.74 -4.19 25.37
N LEU A 67 -0.60 -3.15 26.18
CA LEU A 67 0.64 -2.98 26.95
C LEU A 67 0.93 -4.17 27.84
N ASP A 68 -0.08 -4.83 28.34
CA ASP A 68 0.09 -5.96 29.23
C ASP A 68 -0.08 -7.31 28.53
N GLY A 69 -0.04 -7.32 27.20
CA GLY A 69 -0.06 -8.56 26.45
C GLY A 69 -1.24 -8.67 25.51
N PRO A 70 -1.48 -9.87 24.99
CA PRO A 70 -2.60 -10.08 24.08
C PRO A 70 -3.92 -9.80 24.76
N ASP A 71 -4.85 -9.21 24.00
CA ASP A 71 -6.18 -8.92 24.49
C ASP A 71 -7.16 -9.82 23.75
N PRO A 72 -7.64 -10.89 24.40
CA PRO A 72 -8.54 -11.83 23.72
C PRO A 72 -9.92 -11.25 23.42
N ASP A 73 -10.26 -10.13 24.05
CA ASP A 73 -11.57 -9.50 23.82
C ASP A 73 -11.52 -8.47 22.71
N ALA A 74 -10.34 -8.08 22.26
CA ALA A 74 -10.22 -7.10 21.18
C ALA A 74 -10.24 -7.82 19.84
N PRO A 75 -10.80 -7.18 18.79
CA PRO A 75 -10.76 -7.79 17.46
C PRO A 75 -9.33 -7.97 17.00
N GLY A 76 -8.99 -9.12 16.46
CA GLY A 76 -7.69 -9.34 15.86
C GLY A 76 -7.60 -8.65 14.51
N TYR A 77 -6.38 -8.56 14.02
CA TYR A 77 -6.15 -8.05 12.68
C TYR A 77 -6.07 -9.21 11.70
N MET A 78 -6.67 -8.98 10.54
CA MET A 78 -6.41 -9.82 9.37
C MET A 78 -5.35 -9.11 8.57
N ASN A 79 -4.31 -9.84 8.18
CA ASN A 79 -3.15 -9.26 7.51
C ASN A 79 -2.84 -10.01 6.23
N ALA A 80 -2.31 -9.27 5.26
CA ALA A 80 -1.85 -9.85 4.01
C ALA A 80 -0.81 -8.94 3.40
N ALA A 81 -0.13 -9.43 2.39
CA ALA A 81 0.77 -8.61 1.59
C ALA A 81 0.47 -8.90 0.13
N ALA A 82 0.79 -7.95 -0.72
CA ALA A 82 0.62 -8.14 -2.15
C ALA A 82 1.85 -7.67 -2.89
N LEU A 83 2.16 -8.38 -3.96
CA LEU A 83 3.13 -7.93 -4.94
C LEU A 83 2.36 -7.18 -6.02
N VAL A 84 2.73 -5.92 -6.23
CA VAL A 84 2.02 -5.04 -7.15
C VAL A 84 2.99 -4.65 -8.26
N ARG A 85 2.68 -5.05 -9.48
CA ARG A 85 3.50 -4.67 -10.65
C ARG A 85 2.97 -3.34 -11.16
N THR A 86 3.84 -2.34 -11.21
CA THR A 86 3.36 -1.00 -11.51
C THR A 86 4.44 -0.15 -12.16
N ARG A 87 3.99 0.85 -12.92
CA ARG A 87 4.84 1.90 -13.46
C ARG A 87 4.56 3.24 -12.78
N LEU A 88 3.71 3.23 -11.75
CA LEU A 88 3.48 4.43 -10.95
C LEU A 88 4.71 4.74 -10.12
N ALA A 89 5.03 6.01 -9.97
CA ALA A 89 6.07 6.44 -9.05
C ALA A 89 5.66 6.08 -7.63
N PRO A 90 6.62 5.80 -6.73
CA PRO A 90 6.25 5.34 -5.39
C PRO A 90 5.42 6.35 -4.62
N SER A 91 5.70 7.64 -4.72
CA SER A 91 4.90 8.63 -4.00
C SER A 91 3.48 8.72 -4.55
N ILE A 92 3.31 8.50 -5.84
CA ILE A 92 1.98 8.50 -6.45
C ILE A 92 1.21 7.25 -5.99
N LEU A 93 1.87 6.10 -6.02
CA LEU A 93 1.24 4.88 -5.54
C LEU A 93 0.81 5.03 -4.08
N LEU A 94 1.69 5.57 -3.24
CA LEU A 94 1.37 5.78 -1.83
C LEU A 94 0.15 6.68 -1.67
N GLY A 95 0.08 7.77 -2.45
CA GLY A 95 -1.08 8.66 -2.41
C GLY A 95 -2.37 7.95 -2.78
N MET A 96 -2.30 7.06 -3.76
CA MET A 96 -3.48 6.29 -4.16
C MET A 96 -3.88 5.27 -3.10
N LEU A 97 -2.90 4.67 -2.41
CA LEU A 97 -3.20 3.78 -1.31
C LEU A 97 -3.90 4.54 -0.18
N HIS A 98 -3.44 5.74 0.13
CA HIS A 98 -4.09 6.57 1.15
C HIS A 98 -5.51 6.93 0.76
N ALA A 99 -5.76 7.18 -0.53
CA ALA A 99 -7.11 7.47 -0.98
C ALA A 99 -8.03 6.26 -0.79
N ILE A 100 -7.51 5.07 -1.02
CA ILE A 100 -8.30 3.85 -0.80
C ILE A 100 -8.59 3.69 0.69
N GLU A 101 -7.60 3.92 1.56
CA GLU A 101 -7.84 3.89 3.00
C GLU A 101 -8.95 4.86 3.39
N ASP A 102 -8.91 6.06 2.82
CA ASP A 102 -9.89 7.08 3.16
C ASP A 102 -11.30 6.67 2.77
N GLU A 103 -11.45 5.97 1.66
CA GLU A 103 -12.77 5.47 1.27
C GLU A 103 -13.35 4.58 2.35
N TYR A 104 -12.53 3.68 2.90
CA TYR A 104 -12.98 2.78 3.94
C TYR A 104 -13.16 3.50 5.27
N GLY A 105 -12.30 4.48 5.55
CA GLY A 105 -12.41 5.27 6.76
C GLY A 105 -13.68 6.11 6.81
N ARG A 106 -14.09 6.65 5.65
CA ARG A 106 -15.31 7.46 5.61
C ARG A 106 -16.52 6.64 5.98
N GLU A 107 -16.57 5.38 5.61
CA GLU A 107 -17.69 4.53 5.94
C GLU A 107 -17.74 4.24 7.44
N ARG A 108 -16.66 4.51 8.14
CA ARG A 108 -16.53 4.19 9.55
C ARG A 108 -16.26 5.40 10.41
N HIS A 109 -16.40 6.61 9.87
CA HIS A 109 -16.01 7.80 10.61
C HIS A 109 -16.83 7.97 11.89
N GLU A 110 -18.02 7.40 11.98
CA GLU A 110 -18.83 7.44 13.19
C GLU A 110 -18.41 6.41 14.21
N ARG A 111 -17.42 5.63 13.92
CA ARG A 111 -16.97 4.53 14.76
C ARG A 111 -15.69 4.88 15.48
N TRP A 112 -15.60 6.11 15.99
CA TRP A 112 -14.55 6.52 16.92
C TRP A 112 -13.18 6.61 16.28
N GLY A 113 -13.11 6.76 14.99
CA GLY A 113 -11.84 6.92 14.32
C GLY A 113 -11.07 5.64 14.08
N ASP A 114 -11.61 4.50 14.48
CA ASP A 114 -10.95 3.22 14.15
C ASP A 114 -10.95 3.03 12.67
N ARG A 115 -9.81 2.55 12.17
CA ARG A 115 -9.67 2.29 10.74
C ARG A 115 -10.15 0.90 10.42
N THR A 116 -10.86 0.80 9.30
CA THR A 116 -11.24 -0.49 8.77
C THR A 116 -10.11 -1.14 8.02
N LEU A 117 -9.23 -0.33 7.43
CA LEU A 117 -8.20 -0.78 6.51
C LEU A 117 -6.95 0.05 6.64
N ASP A 118 -5.82 -0.61 6.76
CA ASP A 118 -4.50 0.01 6.70
C ASP A 118 -3.75 -0.53 5.48
N LEU A 119 -3.15 0.36 4.72
CA LEU A 119 -2.33 0.00 3.57
C LEU A 119 -0.98 0.68 3.70
N ASP A 120 0.08 -0.11 3.66
CA ASP A 120 1.44 0.41 3.78
C ASP A 120 2.25 0.00 2.56
N LEU A 121 2.98 0.97 1.99
CA LEU A 121 3.95 0.67 0.95
C LEU A 121 5.24 0.25 1.63
N ILE A 122 5.56 -1.03 1.54
CA ILE A 122 6.68 -1.61 2.28
C ILE A 122 7.98 -1.46 1.50
N ALA A 123 7.92 -1.71 0.20
CA ALA A 123 9.10 -1.66 -0.65
C ALA A 123 8.68 -1.36 -2.08
N TYR A 124 9.60 -0.83 -2.86
CA TYR A 124 9.34 -0.47 -4.25
C TYR A 124 10.61 -0.82 -5.04
N GLY A 125 10.65 -2.04 -5.56
CA GLY A 125 11.84 -2.55 -6.20
C GLY A 125 13.02 -2.43 -5.26
N ALA A 126 14.10 -1.83 -5.73
CA ALA A 126 15.29 -1.60 -4.92
C ALA A 126 15.41 -0.15 -4.46
N GLU A 127 14.37 0.67 -4.65
CA GLU A 127 14.46 2.09 -4.31
C GLU A 127 14.49 2.31 -2.81
N THR A 128 15.18 3.38 -2.40
CA THR A 128 15.23 3.81 -1.01
C THR A 128 14.76 5.25 -0.92
N SER A 129 14.23 5.62 0.23
CA SER A 129 13.76 6.99 0.46
C SER A 129 13.78 7.27 1.95
N ASP A 130 14.31 8.42 2.33
CA ASP A 130 14.31 8.91 3.72
C ASP A 130 13.32 10.03 3.92
N ASP A 131 12.50 10.36 2.92
CA ASP A 131 11.52 11.41 3.03
C ASP A 131 10.49 11.05 4.10
N GLU A 132 10.07 12.04 4.89
CA GLU A 132 9.12 11.79 5.97
C GLU A 132 7.81 11.23 5.49
N ARG A 133 7.43 11.58 4.26
CA ARG A 133 6.16 11.13 3.69
C ARG A 133 6.24 9.76 3.06
N LEU A 134 7.46 9.33 2.71
CA LEU A 134 7.66 8.09 2.00
C LEU A 134 9.00 7.51 2.41
N GLN A 135 8.97 6.46 3.21
CA GLN A 135 10.17 5.77 3.65
C GLN A 135 10.24 4.42 2.98
N LEU A 136 11.36 4.15 2.30
CA LEU A 136 11.55 2.90 1.58
C LEU A 136 12.92 2.34 1.91
N PRO A 137 12.99 1.11 2.32
CA PRO A 137 11.84 0.27 2.68
C PRO A 137 11.12 0.84 3.90
N HIS A 138 9.88 0.43 4.07
CA HIS A 138 9.10 0.86 5.22
C HIS A 138 9.87 0.54 6.49
N PRO A 139 9.81 1.40 7.54
CA PRO A 139 10.57 1.15 8.76
C PRO A 139 10.28 -0.20 9.41
N ARG A 140 9.13 -0.76 9.16
CA ARG A 140 8.75 -2.06 9.74
C ARG A 140 9.04 -3.23 8.82
N ALA A 141 9.72 -2.99 7.70
CA ALA A 141 9.97 -4.06 6.74
C ALA A 141 10.85 -5.17 7.30
N ALA A 142 11.72 -4.83 8.27
CA ALA A 142 12.62 -5.81 8.85
C ALA A 142 11.98 -6.57 10.02
N GLU A 143 10.78 -6.23 10.41
CA GLU A 143 10.08 -6.95 11.46
C GLU A 143 9.43 -8.21 10.89
#